data_a43af1c1cb6ed675ba1d9fad838a479a
#
_entry.id   a43af1c1cb6ed675ba1d9fad838a479a
#
_cell.length_a   1.000
_cell.length_b   1.000
_cell.length_c   1.000
_cell.angle_alpha   90.00
_cell.angle_beta   90.00
_cell.angle_gamma   90.00
#
_symmetry.space_group_name_H-M   'P 1'
#
loop_
_entity.id
_entity.type
_entity.pdbx_description
1 polymer ?
#
loop_
_entity_poly.entity_id
_entity_poly.type
_entity_poly.pdbx_seq_one_letter_code
_entity_poly.pdbx_strand_id
1 'polypeptide(L)'
;MSPVSTADVAIVGGGVIGAACARAAAGRGLHVAVFEPGPDPAAASPASAGMLAAQIEPTDHLVLGLGVRSRDHYEALAAALKDTTGIDIGFWRGGIASVALQESEVDQLREHVALQRQAGLRCDWLEPGDVHERWPGAAPECVGALFAPEDGAVDPQALTRALLADARRLGATLVPAHVDELRIAGGRVTGVRAGGSVTTTERVVVAAGAWSSRLPGLGRELPIEPVRGQMATTPWPADTPPAILYHIGHGYVLMRGTDAILGSTMEHAGFDATVTNEGLAQIFRSAVRLLPALAPLTVARSWAGLRPVTPDGRPIIGPDPDVAGLYYATGHGRNGVLLAALTGEIIGDLLTKGETDVDLAPLSPTRTFPATSQPDILTPDT
;
A
#
# COMPACT_ATOMS: atom_id res chain seq x y z
N MET A 1 -17.08 25.40 6.55
CA MET A 1 -17.17 25.18 5.11
C MET A 1 -18.61 24.84 4.78
N SER A 2 -19.19 25.37 3.70
CA SER A 2 -20.54 24.99 3.27
C SER A 2 -20.54 23.51 2.89
N PRO A 3 -21.60 22.74 3.19
CA PRO A 3 -21.68 21.34 2.80
C PRO A 3 -21.66 21.22 1.27
N VAL A 4 -20.93 20.23 0.77
CA VAL A 4 -20.94 19.88 -0.68
C VAL A 4 -22.30 19.21 -0.94
N SER A 5 -23.16 19.88 -1.71
CA SER A 5 -24.51 19.39 -2.02
C SER A 5 -24.55 18.40 -3.17
N THR A 6 -23.64 18.55 -4.13
CA THR A 6 -23.53 17.70 -5.35
C THR A 6 -22.09 17.46 -5.73
N ALA A 7 -21.82 16.30 -6.32
CA ALA A 7 -20.53 15.94 -6.93
C ALA A 7 -20.76 14.95 -8.10
N ASP A 8 -19.85 14.91 -9.07
CA ASP A 8 -19.87 13.87 -10.11
C ASP A 8 -19.48 12.51 -9.53
N VAL A 9 -18.59 12.51 -8.53
CA VAL A 9 -18.16 11.33 -7.80
C VAL A 9 -17.83 11.66 -6.35
N ALA A 10 -18.29 10.83 -5.42
CA ALA A 10 -17.89 10.84 -4.03
C ALA A 10 -16.87 9.71 -3.77
N ILE A 11 -15.76 10.03 -3.13
CA ILE A 11 -14.74 9.06 -2.71
C ILE A 11 -14.77 8.94 -1.20
N VAL A 12 -14.97 7.74 -0.70
CA VAL A 12 -15.04 7.43 0.72
C VAL A 12 -13.67 6.94 1.19
N GLY A 13 -12.96 7.78 1.93
CA GLY A 13 -11.59 7.56 2.39
C GLY A 13 -10.57 8.40 1.61
N GLY A 14 -9.73 9.12 2.35
CA GLY A 14 -8.63 9.97 1.84
C GLY A 14 -7.24 9.37 2.07
N GLY A 15 -7.14 8.06 2.31
CA GLY A 15 -5.86 7.34 2.31
C GLY A 15 -5.19 7.37 0.93
N VAL A 16 -4.01 6.77 0.80
CA VAL A 16 -3.22 6.81 -0.45
C VAL A 16 -4.02 6.36 -1.68
N ILE A 17 -4.89 5.36 -1.54
CA ILE A 17 -5.73 4.85 -2.63
C ILE A 17 -6.82 5.87 -3.00
N GLY A 18 -7.60 6.35 -2.02
CA GLY A 18 -8.63 7.35 -2.28
C GLY A 18 -8.05 8.65 -2.81
N ALA A 19 -6.88 9.06 -2.34
CA ALA A 19 -6.15 10.22 -2.84
C ALA A 19 -5.72 10.07 -4.31
N ALA A 20 -5.23 8.88 -4.69
CA ALA A 20 -4.86 8.57 -6.07
C ALA A 20 -6.10 8.56 -6.99
N CYS A 21 -7.20 7.94 -6.54
CA CYS A 21 -8.48 7.96 -7.27
C CYS A 21 -9.01 9.39 -7.43
N ALA A 22 -8.93 10.21 -6.38
CA ALA A 22 -9.38 11.61 -6.41
C ALA A 22 -8.58 12.45 -7.42
N ARG A 23 -7.26 12.32 -7.38
CA ARG A 23 -6.38 12.99 -8.34
C ARG A 23 -6.69 12.57 -9.78
N ALA A 24 -6.83 11.28 -10.02
CA ALA A 24 -7.11 10.74 -11.35
C ALA A 24 -8.46 11.17 -11.89
N ALA A 25 -9.52 11.15 -11.07
CA ALA A 25 -10.86 11.60 -11.44
C ALA A 25 -10.92 13.12 -11.67
N ALA A 26 -10.36 13.92 -10.78
CA ALA A 26 -10.31 15.38 -10.93
C ALA A 26 -9.46 15.81 -12.15
N GLY A 27 -8.35 15.11 -12.40
CA GLY A 27 -7.51 15.33 -13.59
C GLY A 27 -8.21 15.02 -14.92
N ARG A 28 -9.28 14.23 -14.87
CA ARG A 28 -10.18 13.95 -16.01
C ARG A 28 -11.40 14.88 -16.07
N GLY A 29 -11.42 15.92 -15.24
CA GLY A 29 -12.44 16.98 -15.25
C GLY A 29 -13.69 16.69 -14.44
N LEU A 30 -13.71 15.63 -13.61
CA LEU A 30 -14.83 15.35 -12.72
C LEU A 30 -14.78 16.24 -11.47
N HIS A 31 -15.98 16.68 -11.02
CA HIS A 31 -16.14 17.32 -9.71
C HIS A 31 -16.16 16.26 -8.62
N VAL A 32 -15.05 16.17 -7.87
CA VAL A 32 -14.80 15.12 -6.86
C VAL A 32 -15.03 15.64 -5.45
N ALA A 33 -15.79 14.90 -4.63
CA ALA A 33 -15.87 15.09 -3.20
C ALA A 33 -15.17 13.91 -2.47
N VAL A 34 -14.10 14.19 -1.71
CA VAL A 34 -13.40 13.18 -0.91
C VAL A 34 -13.82 13.31 0.55
N PHE A 35 -14.38 12.27 1.11
CA PHE A 35 -14.81 12.19 2.51
C PHE A 35 -13.71 11.51 3.34
N GLU A 36 -13.07 12.30 4.19
CA GLU A 36 -12.00 11.85 5.07
C GLU A 36 -12.13 12.55 6.42
N PRO A 37 -12.40 11.84 7.52
CA PRO A 37 -12.65 12.46 8.82
C PRO A 37 -11.43 13.16 9.41
N GLY A 38 -10.25 12.84 8.92
CA GLY A 38 -8.99 13.38 9.40
C GLY A 38 -7.96 12.29 9.70
N PRO A 39 -6.81 12.65 10.25
CA PRO A 39 -5.75 11.70 10.53
C PRO A 39 -6.20 10.62 11.51
N ASP A 40 -6.14 9.38 11.08
CA ASP A 40 -6.31 8.21 11.94
C ASP A 40 -4.95 7.49 12.04
N PRO A 41 -4.35 7.39 13.24
CA PRO A 41 -3.07 6.72 13.43
C PRO A 41 -3.14 5.22 13.10
N ALA A 42 -4.34 4.61 13.16
CA ALA A 42 -4.55 3.21 12.80
C ALA A 42 -4.67 2.99 11.27
N ALA A 43 -4.78 4.05 10.47
CA ALA A 43 -4.89 3.93 9.03
C ALA A 43 -3.59 3.35 8.41
N ALA A 44 -3.76 2.47 7.41
CA ALA A 44 -2.63 1.79 6.77
C ALA A 44 -1.67 2.75 6.06
N SER A 45 -2.17 3.79 5.40
CA SER A 45 -1.36 4.70 4.57
C SER A 45 -0.30 5.44 5.38
N PRO A 46 -0.61 6.16 6.49
CA PRO A 46 0.40 6.84 7.28
C PRO A 46 1.32 5.87 8.03
N ALA A 47 0.88 4.64 8.30
CA ALA A 47 1.66 3.63 8.99
C ALA A 47 2.59 2.82 8.08
N SER A 48 2.45 2.92 6.76
CA SER A 48 3.23 2.14 5.79
C SER A 48 4.71 2.52 5.76
N ALA A 49 5.56 1.54 5.44
CA ALA A 49 6.96 1.80 5.08
C ALA A 49 7.13 2.48 3.72
N GLY A 50 6.16 2.39 2.85
CA GLY A 50 6.21 3.00 1.52
C GLY A 50 7.09 2.28 0.52
N MET A 51 7.39 1.01 0.73
CA MET A 51 8.13 0.22 -0.25
C MET A 51 7.33 0.07 -1.55
N LEU A 52 8.04 0.18 -2.67
CA LEU A 52 7.58 -0.14 -4.02
C LEU A 52 8.20 -1.50 -4.40
N ALA A 53 7.83 -2.51 -3.63
CA ALA A 53 8.44 -3.85 -3.64
C ALA A 53 7.66 -4.79 -4.59
N ALA A 54 7.61 -4.43 -5.87
CA ALA A 54 6.86 -5.22 -6.86
C ALA A 54 7.43 -6.63 -7.04
N GLN A 55 8.75 -6.79 -6.90
CA GLN A 55 9.47 -8.02 -7.18
C GLN A 55 9.90 -8.79 -5.93
N ILE A 56 9.86 -8.15 -4.76
CA ILE A 56 10.29 -8.76 -3.49
C ILE A 56 9.13 -9.45 -2.77
N GLU A 57 7.93 -8.89 -2.87
CA GLU A 57 6.74 -9.36 -2.15
C GLU A 57 5.57 -9.83 -3.06
N PRO A 58 5.79 -10.40 -4.25
CA PRO A 58 4.67 -10.83 -5.07
C PRO A 58 4.00 -12.05 -4.45
N THR A 59 2.68 -11.99 -4.32
CA THR A 59 1.88 -13.14 -3.86
C THR A 59 1.51 -14.07 -5.01
N ASP A 60 1.38 -13.51 -6.23
CA ASP A 60 1.11 -14.26 -7.46
C ASP A 60 1.51 -13.45 -8.71
N HIS A 61 1.40 -14.08 -9.89
CA HIS A 61 1.76 -13.44 -11.18
C HIS A 61 0.90 -12.20 -11.50
N LEU A 62 -0.38 -12.20 -11.11
CA LEU A 62 -1.25 -11.04 -11.33
C LEU A 62 -0.76 -9.86 -10.50
N VAL A 63 -0.55 -10.06 -9.21
CA VAL A 63 -0.09 -9.01 -8.29
C VAL A 63 1.30 -8.52 -8.69
N LEU A 64 2.20 -9.42 -9.14
CA LEU A 64 3.50 -9.05 -9.70
C LEU A 64 3.32 -8.13 -10.91
N GLY A 65 2.49 -8.50 -11.88
CA GLY A 65 2.26 -7.71 -13.10
C GLY A 65 1.67 -6.33 -12.80
N LEU A 66 0.66 -6.25 -11.93
CA LEU A 66 0.07 -4.99 -11.49
C LEU A 66 1.08 -4.14 -10.70
N GLY A 67 1.87 -4.77 -9.83
CA GLY A 67 2.91 -4.12 -9.03
C GLY A 67 3.99 -3.49 -9.89
N VAL A 68 4.53 -4.23 -10.85
CA VAL A 68 5.55 -3.74 -11.81
C VAL A 68 5.00 -2.56 -12.61
N ARG A 69 3.81 -2.71 -13.19
CA ARG A 69 3.16 -1.62 -13.94
C ARG A 69 2.93 -0.39 -13.07
N SER A 70 2.46 -0.55 -11.84
CA SER A 70 2.23 0.57 -10.93
C SER A 70 3.54 1.23 -10.49
N ARG A 71 4.56 0.44 -10.13
CA ARG A 71 5.89 0.93 -9.75
C ARG A 71 6.50 1.82 -10.85
N ASP A 72 6.38 1.40 -12.10
CA ASP A 72 6.99 2.10 -13.23
C ASP A 72 6.33 3.47 -13.52
N HIS A 73 5.14 3.72 -12.98
CA HIS A 73 4.52 5.07 -13.01
C HIS A 73 5.10 6.04 -11.98
N TYR A 74 5.81 5.55 -10.93
CA TYR A 74 6.18 6.39 -9.80
C TYR A 74 7.20 7.48 -10.12
N GLU A 75 8.12 7.26 -11.05
CA GLU A 75 9.11 8.27 -11.43
C GLU A 75 8.44 9.51 -12.02
N ALA A 76 7.56 9.30 -13.01
CA ALA A 76 6.79 10.39 -13.61
C ALA A 76 5.81 11.02 -12.62
N LEU A 77 5.17 10.22 -11.77
CA LEU A 77 4.26 10.69 -10.73
C LEU A 77 4.99 11.58 -9.71
N ALA A 78 6.18 11.18 -9.25
CA ALA A 78 6.98 11.94 -8.31
C ALA A 78 7.38 13.31 -8.87
N ALA A 79 7.84 13.33 -10.12
CA ALA A 79 8.18 14.58 -10.82
C ALA A 79 6.94 15.50 -10.95
N ALA A 80 5.82 14.96 -11.41
CA ALA A 80 4.58 15.72 -11.59
C ALA A 80 4.04 16.29 -10.27
N LEU A 81 4.03 15.51 -9.19
CA LEU A 81 3.57 15.95 -7.87
C LEU A 81 4.48 17.03 -7.29
N LYS A 82 5.80 16.89 -7.45
CA LYS A 82 6.74 17.91 -6.99
C LYS A 82 6.55 19.22 -7.75
N ASP A 83 6.34 19.15 -9.06
CA ASP A 83 6.10 20.33 -9.90
C ASP A 83 4.79 21.04 -9.53
N THR A 84 3.69 20.30 -9.39
CA THR A 84 2.36 20.86 -9.21
C THR A 84 2.04 21.27 -7.77
N THR A 85 2.66 20.63 -6.77
CA THR A 85 2.35 20.82 -5.35
C THR A 85 3.51 21.33 -4.51
N GLY A 86 4.73 21.28 -5.04
CA GLY A 86 5.96 21.55 -4.29
C GLY A 86 6.35 20.46 -3.29
N ILE A 87 5.59 19.36 -3.21
CA ILE A 87 5.83 18.27 -2.24
C ILE A 87 6.70 17.20 -2.89
N ASP A 88 7.88 16.99 -2.32
CA ASP A 88 8.73 15.85 -2.64
C ASP A 88 8.24 14.61 -1.90
N ILE A 89 7.92 13.54 -2.64
CA ILE A 89 7.44 12.28 -2.07
C ILE A 89 8.58 11.34 -1.68
N GLY A 90 9.83 11.78 -1.75
CA GLY A 90 11.00 10.97 -1.39
C GLY A 90 11.16 9.73 -2.25
N PHE A 91 10.82 9.81 -3.55
CA PHE A 91 10.96 8.68 -4.47
C PHE A 91 12.43 8.27 -4.58
N TRP A 92 12.68 7.00 -4.27
CA TRP A 92 13.99 6.38 -4.35
C TRP A 92 13.89 5.04 -5.10
N ARG A 93 14.72 4.87 -6.13
CA ARG A 93 14.80 3.67 -6.97
C ARG A 93 16.22 3.14 -6.95
N GLY A 94 16.63 2.58 -5.79
CA GLY A 94 17.97 2.04 -5.57
C GLY A 94 18.01 0.52 -5.43
N GLY A 95 16.88 -0.12 -5.63
CA GLY A 95 16.69 -1.55 -5.52
C GLY A 95 16.38 -2.02 -4.09
N ILE A 96 15.80 -3.21 -4.01
CA ILE A 96 15.54 -3.91 -2.75
C ILE A 96 16.26 -5.25 -2.78
N ALA A 97 16.95 -5.60 -1.69
CA ALA A 97 17.59 -6.90 -1.54
C ALA A 97 16.80 -7.79 -0.57
N SER A 98 16.37 -8.97 -1.03
CA SER A 98 15.87 -10.04 -0.16
C SER A 98 17.05 -10.93 0.23
N VAL A 99 17.50 -10.77 1.48
CA VAL A 99 18.70 -11.39 2.01
C VAL A 99 18.39 -12.79 2.51
N ALA A 100 19.17 -13.78 2.08
CA ALA A 100 19.19 -15.13 2.65
C ALA A 100 20.18 -15.17 3.81
N LEU A 101 19.72 -15.60 4.98
CA LEU A 101 20.55 -15.78 6.20
C LEU A 101 20.80 -17.26 6.52
N GLN A 102 20.20 -18.17 5.72
CA GLN A 102 20.36 -19.63 5.86
C GLN A 102 20.41 -20.28 4.47
N GLU A 103 21.18 -21.35 4.34
CA GLU A 103 21.30 -22.11 3.08
C GLU A 103 19.93 -22.63 2.59
N SER A 104 19.01 -22.95 3.50
CA SER A 104 17.66 -23.41 3.15
C SER A 104 16.81 -22.37 2.39
N GLU A 105 17.18 -21.10 2.44
CA GLU A 105 16.48 -20.00 1.76
C GLU A 105 17.02 -19.74 0.34
N VAL A 106 18.23 -20.22 0.04
CA VAL A 106 18.95 -19.91 -1.20
C VAL A 106 18.23 -20.44 -2.43
N ASP A 107 17.82 -21.70 -2.41
CA ASP A 107 17.18 -22.34 -3.57
C ASP A 107 15.86 -21.62 -3.93
N GLN A 108 15.05 -21.30 -2.94
CA GLN A 108 13.80 -20.55 -3.14
C GLN A 108 14.04 -19.18 -3.76
N LEU A 109 15.01 -18.42 -3.24
CA LEU A 109 15.30 -17.09 -3.78
C LEU A 109 15.92 -17.15 -5.17
N ARG A 110 16.78 -18.13 -5.46
CA ARG A 110 17.34 -18.34 -6.81
C ARG A 110 16.26 -18.74 -7.81
N GLU A 111 15.29 -19.56 -7.41
CA GLU A 111 14.14 -19.88 -8.24
C GLU A 111 13.30 -18.63 -8.55
N HIS A 112 13.05 -17.77 -7.56
CA HIS A 112 12.39 -16.49 -7.79
C HIS A 112 13.16 -15.59 -8.75
N VAL A 113 14.48 -15.51 -8.65
CA VAL A 113 15.32 -14.78 -9.63
C VAL A 113 15.11 -15.34 -11.04
N ALA A 114 15.14 -16.68 -11.19
CA ALA A 114 14.95 -17.31 -12.49
C ALA A 114 13.58 -17.04 -13.11
N LEU A 115 12.51 -17.15 -12.31
CA LEU A 115 11.13 -16.87 -12.74
C LEU A 115 10.95 -15.41 -13.17
N GLN A 116 11.49 -14.49 -12.42
CA GLN A 116 11.40 -13.06 -12.77
C GLN A 116 12.18 -12.71 -14.03
N ARG A 117 13.37 -13.29 -14.20
CA ARG A 117 14.15 -13.14 -15.46
C ARG A 117 13.41 -13.73 -16.66
N GLN A 118 12.74 -14.88 -16.50
CA GLN A 118 11.90 -15.46 -17.56
C GLN A 118 10.72 -14.54 -17.92
N ALA A 119 10.18 -13.81 -16.94
CA ALA A 119 9.16 -12.79 -17.17
C ALA A 119 9.71 -11.46 -17.74
N GLY A 120 11.00 -11.39 -18.08
CA GLY A 120 11.64 -10.21 -18.65
C GLY A 120 11.99 -9.11 -17.64
N LEU A 121 11.91 -9.41 -16.35
CA LEU A 121 12.22 -8.45 -15.29
C LEU A 121 13.72 -8.49 -14.95
N ARG A 122 14.28 -7.34 -14.59
CA ARG A 122 15.62 -7.26 -14.02
C ARG A 122 15.59 -7.76 -12.58
N CYS A 123 16.29 -8.84 -12.35
CA CYS A 123 16.42 -9.47 -11.04
C CYS A 123 17.74 -10.20 -10.96
N ASP A 124 18.55 -9.94 -9.95
CA ASP A 124 19.89 -10.49 -9.82
C ASP A 124 20.01 -11.34 -8.56
N TRP A 125 20.81 -12.39 -8.64
CA TRP A 125 21.34 -13.05 -7.46
C TRP A 125 22.69 -12.39 -7.12
N LEU A 126 22.84 -11.97 -5.88
CA LEU A 126 24.08 -11.47 -5.32
C LEU A 126 24.69 -12.55 -4.45
N GLU A 127 25.95 -12.89 -4.70
CA GLU A 127 26.71 -13.75 -3.82
C GLU A 127 27.06 -12.99 -2.52
N PRO A 128 27.42 -13.67 -1.40
CA PRO A 128 27.70 -13.02 -0.12
C PRO A 128 28.73 -11.88 -0.22
N GLY A 129 29.76 -12.06 -1.08
CA GLY A 129 30.77 -11.04 -1.34
C GLY A 129 30.18 -9.76 -1.94
N ASP A 130 29.30 -9.89 -2.93
CA ASP A 130 28.64 -8.76 -3.59
C ASP A 130 27.72 -8.00 -2.61
N VAL A 131 27.02 -8.75 -1.72
CA VAL A 131 26.17 -8.16 -0.69
C VAL A 131 27.00 -7.31 0.27
N HIS A 132 28.14 -7.84 0.78
CA HIS A 132 29.00 -7.12 1.71
C HIS A 132 29.78 -5.97 1.06
N GLU A 133 30.12 -6.09 -0.26
CA GLU A 133 30.71 -4.97 -0.99
C GLU A 133 29.71 -3.80 -1.11
N ARG A 134 28.44 -4.12 -1.41
CA ARG A 134 27.40 -3.12 -1.59
C ARG A 134 26.89 -2.54 -0.26
N TRP A 135 26.76 -3.38 0.76
CA TRP A 135 26.31 -3.02 2.09
C TRP A 135 27.23 -3.64 3.16
N PRO A 136 28.36 -2.98 3.47
CA PRO A 136 29.36 -3.52 4.40
C PRO A 136 28.85 -3.83 5.81
N GLY A 137 27.70 -3.21 6.19
CA GLY A 137 27.03 -3.45 7.46
C GLY A 137 25.98 -4.55 7.45
N ALA A 138 25.73 -5.22 6.32
CA ALA A 138 24.78 -6.33 6.24
C ALA A 138 25.19 -7.51 7.11
N ALA A 139 24.23 -8.38 7.45
CA ALA A 139 24.43 -9.56 8.27
C ALA A 139 25.68 -10.36 7.89
N PRO A 140 26.61 -10.65 8.83
CA PRO A 140 27.80 -11.45 8.54
C PRO A 140 27.47 -12.88 8.09
N GLU A 141 26.34 -13.43 8.55
CA GLU A 141 25.82 -14.74 8.18
C GLU A 141 25.06 -14.77 6.82
N CYS A 142 25.07 -13.65 6.08
CA CYS A 142 24.45 -13.60 4.76
C CYS A 142 25.06 -14.64 3.82
N VAL A 143 24.23 -15.50 3.23
CA VAL A 143 24.59 -16.53 2.25
C VAL A 143 24.22 -16.15 0.82
N GLY A 144 23.67 -14.95 0.61
CA GLY A 144 23.32 -14.36 -0.68
C GLY A 144 22.07 -13.52 -0.61
N ALA A 145 21.70 -12.93 -1.74
CA ALA A 145 20.45 -12.14 -1.83
C ALA A 145 19.86 -12.17 -3.24
N LEU A 146 18.53 -12.18 -3.31
CA LEU A 146 17.80 -11.73 -4.49
C LEU A 146 17.83 -10.19 -4.50
N PHE A 147 18.22 -9.58 -5.59
CA PHE A 147 18.24 -8.14 -5.77
C PHE A 147 17.33 -7.70 -6.92
N ALA A 148 16.33 -6.88 -6.61
CA ALA A 148 15.43 -6.27 -7.57
C ALA A 148 15.82 -4.79 -7.76
N PRO A 149 16.62 -4.44 -8.79
CA PRO A 149 17.19 -3.10 -8.93
C PRO A 149 16.16 -2.02 -9.27
N GLU A 150 15.02 -2.40 -9.80
CA GLU A 150 13.94 -1.48 -10.17
C GLU A 150 12.95 -1.20 -9.03
N ASP A 151 12.99 -1.99 -7.96
CA ASP A 151 12.19 -1.75 -6.76
C ASP A 151 12.77 -0.57 -5.95
N GLY A 152 11.95 -0.01 -5.07
CA GLY A 152 12.35 1.18 -4.33
C GLY A 152 11.37 1.56 -3.22
N ALA A 153 11.29 2.85 -2.93
CA ALA A 153 10.40 3.36 -1.90
C ALA A 153 9.98 4.82 -2.15
N VAL A 154 8.92 5.22 -1.44
CA VAL A 154 8.47 6.61 -1.30
C VAL A 154 8.15 6.89 0.17
N ASP A 155 8.04 8.16 0.54
CA ASP A 155 7.38 8.54 1.80
C ASP A 155 5.86 8.47 1.62
N PRO A 156 5.15 7.51 2.24
CA PRO A 156 3.73 7.30 2.03
C PRO A 156 2.88 8.46 2.55
N GLN A 157 3.35 9.16 3.59
CA GLN A 157 2.65 10.33 4.11
C GLN A 157 2.81 11.52 3.17
N ALA A 158 4.01 11.77 2.66
CA ALA A 158 4.26 12.80 1.66
C ALA A 158 3.49 12.51 0.36
N LEU A 159 3.48 11.24 -0.10
CA LEU A 159 2.72 10.82 -1.26
C LEU A 159 1.22 11.10 -1.10
N THR A 160 0.62 10.68 0.03
CA THR A 160 -0.81 10.90 0.27
C THR A 160 -1.14 12.40 0.31
N ARG A 161 -0.31 13.21 0.99
CA ARG A 161 -0.48 14.67 1.01
C ARG A 161 -0.36 15.30 -0.37
N ALA A 162 0.63 14.88 -1.15
CA ALA A 162 0.84 15.39 -2.49
C ALA A 162 -0.32 15.06 -3.44
N LEU A 163 -0.80 13.82 -3.41
CA LEU A 163 -1.96 13.38 -4.20
C LEU A 163 -3.22 14.18 -3.84
N LEU A 164 -3.51 14.37 -2.55
CA LEU A 164 -4.66 15.19 -2.11
C LEU A 164 -4.49 16.67 -2.45
N ALA A 165 -3.27 17.22 -2.35
CA ALA A 165 -2.99 18.59 -2.73
C ALA A 165 -3.20 18.81 -4.23
N ASP A 166 -2.72 17.89 -5.06
CA ASP A 166 -2.90 17.95 -6.50
C ASP A 166 -4.37 17.75 -6.92
N ALA A 167 -5.09 16.81 -6.27
CA ALA A 167 -6.52 16.63 -6.47
C ALA A 167 -7.30 17.94 -6.17
N ARG A 168 -6.97 18.63 -5.06
CA ARG A 168 -7.56 19.94 -4.72
C ARG A 168 -7.25 21.01 -5.77
N ARG A 169 -6.01 21.07 -6.24
CA ARG A 169 -5.61 22.00 -7.32
C ARG A 169 -6.41 21.74 -8.60
N LEU A 170 -6.77 20.48 -8.86
CA LEU A 170 -7.60 20.04 -9.98
C LEU A 170 -9.11 20.22 -9.72
N GLY A 171 -9.53 20.77 -8.58
CA GLY A 171 -10.92 21.08 -8.26
C GLY A 171 -11.62 20.11 -7.30
N ALA A 172 -10.94 19.10 -6.77
CA ALA A 172 -11.54 18.21 -5.76
C ALA A 172 -11.78 18.93 -4.44
N THR A 173 -12.90 18.63 -3.78
CA THR A 173 -13.25 19.13 -2.44
C THR A 173 -12.99 18.06 -1.40
N LEU A 174 -12.20 18.37 -0.37
CA LEU A 174 -12.04 17.48 0.79
C LEU A 174 -13.10 17.85 1.84
N VAL A 175 -13.87 16.86 2.25
CA VAL A 175 -14.93 16.95 3.24
C VAL A 175 -14.45 16.26 4.53
N PRO A 176 -14.17 16.99 5.61
CA PRO A 176 -13.67 16.41 6.86
C PRO A 176 -14.84 15.78 7.66
N ALA A 177 -15.33 14.65 7.18
CA ALA A 177 -16.44 13.93 7.80
C ALA A 177 -16.37 12.44 7.50
N HIS A 178 -16.86 11.64 8.46
CA HIS A 178 -17.19 10.24 8.21
C HIS A 178 -18.40 10.15 7.28
N VAL A 179 -18.38 9.17 6.39
CA VAL A 179 -19.58 8.76 5.66
C VAL A 179 -20.42 7.85 6.58
N ASP A 180 -21.58 8.35 6.96
CA ASP A 180 -22.51 7.65 7.84
C ASP A 180 -23.30 6.58 7.09
N GLU A 181 -23.53 6.78 5.76
CA GLU A 181 -24.33 5.87 4.95
C GLU A 181 -24.13 6.14 3.44
N LEU A 182 -24.03 5.06 2.65
CA LEU A 182 -24.26 5.10 1.21
C LEU A 182 -25.76 5.13 0.94
N ARG A 183 -26.18 6.00 0.05
CA ARG A 183 -27.59 6.07 -0.39
C ARG A 183 -27.76 5.36 -1.72
N ILE A 184 -28.49 4.25 -1.68
CA ILE A 184 -28.79 3.42 -2.85
C ILE A 184 -30.30 3.32 -2.97
N ALA A 185 -30.82 3.56 -4.17
CA ALA A 185 -32.24 3.41 -4.47
C ALA A 185 -32.41 2.79 -5.87
N GLY A 186 -33.28 1.80 -5.99
CA GLY A 186 -33.52 1.12 -7.26
C GLY A 186 -32.28 0.50 -7.89
N GLY A 187 -31.36 -0.06 -7.08
CA GLY A 187 -30.11 -0.66 -7.57
C GLY A 187 -29.09 0.36 -8.10
N ARG A 188 -29.19 1.63 -7.68
CA ARG A 188 -28.31 2.71 -8.14
C ARG A 188 -27.87 3.60 -6.98
N VAL A 189 -26.63 4.07 -7.00
CA VAL A 189 -26.16 5.12 -6.10
C VAL A 189 -26.95 6.41 -6.33
N THR A 190 -27.36 7.06 -5.23
CA THR A 190 -28.02 8.37 -5.25
C THR A 190 -27.29 9.41 -4.40
N GLY A 191 -26.28 9.02 -3.63
CA GLY A 191 -25.47 9.92 -2.84
C GLY A 191 -24.80 9.27 -1.63
N VAL A 192 -24.22 10.11 -0.80
CA VAL A 192 -23.65 9.76 0.50
C VAL A 192 -24.19 10.68 1.57
N ARG A 193 -24.40 10.15 2.79
CA ARG A 193 -24.67 10.95 3.97
C ARG A 193 -23.41 11.01 4.83
N ALA A 194 -23.02 12.22 5.22
CA ALA A 194 -21.83 12.45 6.03
C ALA A 194 -22.05 13.68 6.95
N GLY A 195 -21.79 13.54 8.24
CA GLY A 195 -21.89 14.63 9.20
C GLY A 195 -23.27 15.32 9.21
N GLY A 196 -24.34 14.57 9.05
CA GLY A 196 -25.72 15.08 9.02
C GLY A 196 -26.16 15.71 7.70
N SER A 197 -25.27 15.83 6.70
CA SER A 197 -25.57 16.39 5.37
C SER A 197 -25.59 15.28 4.31
N VAL A 198 -26.29 15.54 3.21
CA VAL A 198 -26.34 14.65 2.05
C VAL A 198 -25.65 15.30 0.87
N THR A 199 -24.70 14.58 0.28
CA THR A 199 -24.13 14.90 -1.03
C THR A 199 -24.77 14.00 -2.07
N THR A 200 -25.46 14.59 -3.03
CA THR A 200 -26.06 13.88 -4.16
C THR A 200 -24.97 13.56 -5.17
N THR A 201 -24.87 12.31 -5.56
CA THR A 201 -23.95 11.84 -6.60
C THR A 201 -24.48 10.52 -7.18
N GLU A 202 -24.19 10.26 -8.45
CA GLU A 202 -24.50 8.98 -9.09
C GLU A 202 -23.32 8.00 -9.06
N ARG A 203 -22.16 8.41 -8.53
CA ARG A 203 -20.96 7.57 -8.48
C ARG A 203 -20.28 7.67 -7.12
N VAL A 204 -20.00 6.52 -6.53
CA VAL A 204 -19.23 6.41 -5.28
C VAL A 204 -18.08 5.44 -5.46
N VAL A 205 -16.89 5.83 -4.99
CA VAL A 205 -15.71 4.96 -4.88
C VAL A 205 -15.46 4.66 -3.40
N VAL A 206 -15.51 3.39 -3.03
CA VAL A 206 -15.20 2.94 -1.67
C VAL A 206 -13.71 2.67 -1.56
N ALA A 207 -13.00 3.55 -0.86
CA ALA A 207 -11.55 3.52 -0.62
C ALA A 207 -11.19 3.64 0.88
N ALA A 208 -12.09 3.15 1.77
CA ALA A 208 -12.00 3.30 3.21
C ALA A 208 -11.08 2.29 3.92
N GLY A 209 -10.16 1.65 3.17
CA GLY A 209 -9.18 0.72 3.72
C GLY A 209 -9.83 -0.40 4.54
N ALA A 210 -9.33 -0.66 5.75
CA ALA A 210 -9.85 -1.70 6.63
C ALA A 210 -11.31 -1.47 7.06
N TRP A 211 -11.80 -0.23 7.00
CA TRP A 211 -13.19 0.10 7.34
C TRP A 211 -14.18 -0.09 6.18
N SER A 212 -13.70 -0.45 4.97
CA SER A 212 -14.57 -0.62 3.80
C SER A 212 -15.67 -1.66 4.03
N SER A 213 -15.38 -2.75 4.76
CA SER A 213 -16.37 -3.78 5.10
C SER A 213 -17.44 -3.32 6.10
N ARG A 214 -17.21 -2.20 6.79
CA ARG A 214 -18.12 -1.63 7.80
C ARG A 214 -18.93 -0.44 7.32
N LEU A 215 -18.79 -0.06 6.04
CA LEU A 215 -19.48 1.11 5.51
C LEU A 215 -21.00 0.85 5.41
N PRO A 216 -21.84 1.62 6.15
CA PRO A 216 -23.26 1.38 6.15
C PRO A 216 -23.90 1.65 4.78
N GLY A 217 -24.87 0.84 4.39
CA GLY A 217 -25.59 0.99 3.12
C GLY A 217 -24.88 0.34 1.93
N LEU A 218 -23.76 -0.36 2.14
CA LEU A 218 -23.00 -0.99 1.05
C LEU A 218 -23.79 -2.06 0.29
N GLY A 219 -24.70 -2.76 0.98
CA GLY A 219 -25.56 -3.80 0.35
C GLY A 219 -24.83 -5.11 0.07
N ARG A 220 -23.52 -5.15 0.21
CA ARG A 220 -22.64 -6.29 -0.02
C ARG A 220 -21.65 -6.43 1.13
N GLU A 221 -21.41 -7.65 1.56
CA GLU A 221 -20.30 -7.96 2.45
C GLU A 221 -18.97 -8.01 1.65
N LEU A 222 -17.98 -7.26 2.12
CA LEU A 222 -16.64 -7.30 1.58
C LEU A 222 -15.75 -8.12 2.54
N PRO A 223 -15.08 -9.17 2.05
CA PRO A 223 -14.22 -10.00 2.89
C PRO A 223 -12.87 -9.31 3.14
N ILE A 224 -12.92 -8.20 3.87
CA ILE A 224 -11.73 -7.42 4.22
C ILE A 224 -11.50 -7.53 5.72
N GLU A 225 -10.35 -8.05 6.09
CA GLU A 225 -9.89 -8.16 7.46
C GLU A 225 -8.84 -7.10 7.78
N PRO A 226 -8.96 -6.37 8.92
CA PRO A 226 -7.88 -5.52 9.41
C PRO A 226 -6.75 -6.38 10.00
N VAL A 227 -5.57 -6.33 9.38
CA VAL A 227 -4.37 -7.01 9.88
C VAL A 227 -3.40 -5.97 10.42
N ARG A 228 -3.12 -6.06 11.73
CA ARG A 228 -2.22 -5.14 12.41
C ARG A 228 -0.78 -5.35 11.96
N GLY A 229 -0.10 -4.26 11.63
CA GLY A 229 1.34 -4.23 11.39
C GLY A 229 1.99 -3.19 12.27
N GLN A 230 2.84 -3.64 13.18
CA GLN A 230 3.64 -2.76 14.02
C GLN A 230 4.93 -2.38 13.32
N MET A 231 5.42 -1.19 13.62
CA MET A 231 6.59 -0.56 13.01
C MET A 231 7.37 0.19 14.06
N ALA A 232 8.66 0.38 13.81
CA ALA A 232 9.51 1.21 14.64
C ALA A 232 10.51 2.02 13.82
N THR A 233 11.09 3.06 14.41
CA THR A 233 12.26 3.76 13.85
C THR A 233 13.40 3.81 14.87
N THR A 234 14.61 3.81 14.32
CA THR A 234 15.83 4.21 15.01
C THR A 234 16.61 5.13 14.09
N PRO A 235 17.62 5.87 14.55
CA PRO A 235 18.54 6.54 13.63
C PRO A 235 19.15 5.53 12.64
N TRP A 236 19.41 5.96 11.40
CA TRP A 236 20.21 5.14 10.48
C TRP A 236 21.65 5.07 10.97
N PRO A 237 22.28 3.87 10.98
CA PRO A 237 23.66 3.75 11.45
C PRO A 237 24.63 4.60 10.63
N ALA A 238 25.52 5.29 11.31
CA ALA A 238 26.58 6.06 10.64
C ALA A 238 27.43 5.13 9.75
N ASP A 239 27.94 5.69 8.65
CA ASP A 239 28.79 5.01 7.67
C ASP A 239 28.15 3.80 6.96
N THR A 240 26.84 3.59 7.11
CA THR A 240 26.09 2.56 6.39
C THR A 240 25.48 3.15 5.12
N PRO A 241 25.76 2.59 3.93
CA PRO A 241 25.12 3.03 2.70
C PRO A 241 23.60 2.92 2.75
N PRO A 242 22.86 3.76 1.99
CA PRO A 242 21.42 3.62 1.87
C PRO A 242 21.02 2.22 1.40
N ALA A 243 20.03 1.62 2.07
CA ALA A 243 19.59 0.27 1.76
C ALA A 243 18.09 0.09 2.03
N ILE A 244 17.49 -0.87 1.31
CA ILE A 244 16.29 -1.59 1.71
C ILE A 244 16.68 -3.07 1.73
N LEU A 245 16.81 -3.60 2.93
CA LEU A 245 17.11 -5.01 3.18
C LEU A 245 15.85 -5.69 3.71
N TYR A 246 15.46 -6.76 3.07
CA TYR A 246 14.28 -7.53 3.38
C TYR A 246 14.70 -8.97 3.72
N HIS A 247 14.02 -9.61 4.66
CA HIS A 247 14.17 -11.02 4.94
C HIS A 247 12.79 -11.68 4.91
N ILE A 248 12.61 -12.65 4.04
CA ILE A 248 11.32 -13.32 3.83
C ILE A 248 10.78 -13.86 5.16
N GLY A 249 9.51 -13.53 5.47
CA GLY A 249 8.84 -13.98 6.68
C GLY A 249 9.27 -13.30 7.98
N HIS A 250 10.33 -12.49 7.97
CA HIS A 250 10.90 -11.94 9.20
C HIS A 250 10.87 -10.42 9.30
N GLY A 251 10.89 -9.69 8.19
CA GLY A 251 10.79 -8.24 8.20
C GLY A 251 11.82 -7.54 7.31
N TYR A 252 12.01 -6.25 7.55
CA TYR A 252 12.87 -5.40 6.73
C TYR A 252 13.45 -4.21 7.51
N VAL A 253 14.51 -3.66 6.93
CA VAL A 253 15.11 -2.38 7.30
C VAL A 253 15.14 -1.50 6.06
N LEU A 254 14.63 -0.28 6.17
CA LEU A 254 14.56 0.70 5.10
C LEU A 254 15.11 2.04 5.58
N MET A 255 16.09 2.61 4.86
CA MET A 255 16.53 3.98 5.12
C MET A 255 15.53 5.00 4.60
N ARG A 256 15.15 5.96 5.45
CA ARG A 256 14.39 7.14 5.04
C ARG A 256 14.95 8.39 5.70
N GLY A 257 15.53 9.29 4.90
CA GLY A 257 16.24 10.43 5.46
C GLY A 257 17.37 9.99 6.38
N THR A 258 17.28 10.34 7.66
CA THR A 258 18.25 9.95 8.70
C THR A 258 17.77 8.79 9.56
N ASP A 259 16.62 8.20 9.26
CA ASP A 259 16.00 7.15 10.06
C ASP A 259 16.07 5.79 9.36
N ALA A 260 16.22 4.74 10.16
CA ALA A 260 15.89 3.37 9.78
C ALA A 260 14.44 3.09 10.13
N ILE A 261 13.64 2.72 9.13
CA ILE A 261 12.28 2.20 9.31
C ILE A 261 12.40 0.69 9.46
N LEU A 262 11.91 0.17 10.57
CA LEU A 262 11.93 -1.25 10.91
C LEU A 262 10.50 -1.81 10.84
N GLY A 263 10.31 -2.92 10.18
CA GLY A 263 9.01 -3.56 10.03
C GLY A 263 9.08 -5.02 9.62
N SER A 264 8.00 -5.68 9.70
CA SER A 264 6.75 -5.37 10.37
C SER A 264 6.11 -6.64 10.90
N THR A 265 5.28 -6.52 11.91
CA THR A 265 4.45 -7.66 12.32
C THR A 265 3.28 -7.89 11.37
N MET A 266 2.68 -9.08 11.47
CA MET A 266 1.43 -9.47 10.81
C MET A 266 0.53 -10.13 11.86
N GLU A 267 -0.50 -9.41 12.34
CA GLU A 267 -1.28 -9.85 13.50
C GLU A 267 -2.78 -9.71 13.24
N HIS A 268 -3.52 -10.80 13.45
CA HIS A 268 -4.99 -10.84 13.37
C HIS A 268 -5.61 -10.31 14.67
N ALA A 269 -5.49 -9.01 14.90
CA ALA A 269 -5.95 -8.34 16.12
C ALA A 269 -7.26 -7.54 15.92
N GLY A 270 -7.97 -7.76 14.83
CA GLY A 270 -9.13 -6.96 14.47
C GLY A 270 -8.78 -5.48 14.33
N PHE A 271 -9.62 -4.60 14.87
CA PHE A 271 -9.39 -3.14 14.81
C PHE A 271 -8.50 -2.59 15.94
N ASP A 272 -7.79 -3.45 16.67
CA ASP A 272 -6.81 -3.03 17.67
C ASP A 272 -5.48 -2.67 17.02
N ALA A 273 -5.12 -1.39 17.02
CA ALA A 273 -3.84 -0.86 16.51
C ALA A 273 -2.85 -0.55 17.66
N THR A 274 -2.99 -1.20 18.80
CA THR A 274 -2.05 -1.02 19.93
C THR A 274 -0.67 -1.60 19.60
N VAL A 275 0.37 -0.83 19.90
CA VAL A 275 1.76 -1.32 19.85
C VAL A 275 2.05 -2.16 21.08
N THR A 276 2.64 -3.34 20.88
CA THR A 276 2.98 -4.27 21.97
C THR A 276 4.51 -4.41 22.13
N ASN A 277 4.94 -4.68 23.36
CA ASN A 277 6.37 -4.94 23.62
C ASN A 277 6.87 -6.17 22.88
N GLU A 278 6.05 -7.18 22.70
CA GLU A 278 6.39 -8.41 21.96
C GLU A 278 6.62 -8.11 20.48
N GLY A 279 5.69 -7.39 19.83
CA GLY A 279 5.83 -6.97 18.43
C GLY A 279 7.06 -6.11 18.21
N LEU A 280 7.34 -5.14 19.09
CA LEU A 280 8.55 -4.33 19.00
C LEU A 280 9.83 -5.18 19.15
N ALA A 281 9.84 -6.12 20.11
CA ALA A 281 10.99 -7.00 20.29
C ALA A 281 11.22 -7.91 19.07
N GLN A 282 10.15 -8.40 18.44
CA GLN A 282 10.22 -9.17 17.19
C GLN A 282 10.83 -8.34 16.06
N ILE A 283 10.28 -7.15 15.80
CA ILE A 283 10.76 -6.25 14.74
C ILE A 283 12.24 -5.91 14.94
N PHE A 284 12.63 -5.56 16.18
CA PHE A 284 13.99 -5.16 16.47
C PHE A 284 14.97 -6.32 16.30
N ARG A 285 14.61 -7.53 16.77
CA ARG A 285 15.44 -8.73 16.54
C ARG A 285 15.64 -9.00 15.06
N SER A 286 14.57 -8.94 14.25
CA SER A 286 14.64 -9.15 12.79
C SER A 286 15.52 -8.11 12.11
N ALA A 287 15.37 -6.85 12.49
CA ALA A 287 16.17 -5.75 11.95
C ALA A 287 17.65 -5.87 12.27
N VAL A 288 18.00 -6.21 13.52
CA VAL A 288 19.39 -6.42 13.97
C VAL A 288 20.04 -7.62 13.26
N ARG A 289 19.27 -8.67 12.94
CA ARG A 289 19.77 -9.78 12.12
C ARG A 289 20.15 -9.33 10.72
N LEU A 290 19.37 -8.44 10.10
CA LEU A 290 19.66 -7.91 8.75
C LEU A 290 20.80 -6.88 8.76
N LEU A 291 20.83 -6.02 9.80
CA LEU A 291 21.77 -4.92 9.93
C LEU A 291 22.24 -4.82 11.38
N PRO A 292 23.28 -5.58 11.79
CA PRO A 292 23.77 -5.63 13.18
C PRO A 292 24.15 -4.28 13.80
N ALA A 293 24.51 -3.31 12.97
CA ALA A 293 24.82 -1.94 13.43
C ALA A 293 23.62 -1.23 14.12
N LEU A 294 22.41 -1.77 14.01
CA LEU A 294 21.22 -1.29 14.72
C LEU A 294 21.20 -1.69 16.20
N ALA A 295 21.93 -2.74 16.60
CA ALA A 295 21.85 -3.31 17.95
C ALA A 295 22.06 -2.30 19.10
N PRO A 296 23.01 -1.33 19.04
CA PRO A 296 23.21 -0.35 20.10
C PRO A 296 22.24 0.83 20.05
N LEU A 297 21.39 0.93 19.01
CA LEU A 297 20.56 2.10 18.77
C LEU A 297 19.21 2.01 19.52
N THR A 298 18.72 3.16 19.94
CA THR A 298 17.46 3.25 20.67
C THR A 298 16.28 3.46 19.70
N VAL A 299 15.17 2.76 19.96
CA VAL A 299 13.91 3.01 19.26
C VAL A 299 13.44 4.44 19.52
N ALA A 300 13.33 5.24 18.46
CA ALA A 300 12.93 6.64 18.54
C ALA A 300 11.39 6.79 18.52
N ARG A 301 10.71 5.99 17.70
CA ARG A 301 9.25 5.97 17.59
C ARG A 301 8.77 4.57 17.27
N SER A 302 7.53 4.29 17.67
CA SER A 302 6.80 3.08 17.28
C SER A 302 5.34 3.41 16.98
N TRP A 303 4.74 2.68 16.07
CA TRP A 303 3.33 2.82 15.70
C TRP A 303 2.80 1.51 15.12
N ALA A 304 1.50 1.44 14.90
CA ALA A 304 0.86 0.34 14.19
C ALA A 304 -0.20 0.86 13.22
N GLY A 305 -0.50 0.08 12.20
CA GLY A 305 -1.57 0.36 11.26
C GLY A 305 -2.31 -0.90 10.85
N LEU A 306 -3.53 -0.72 10.36
CA LEU A 306 -4.44 -1.81 10.00
C LEU A 306 -4.47 -1.99 8.48
N ARG A 307 -3.83 -3.03 8.00
CA ARG A 307 -3.86 -3.38 6.57
C ARG A 307 -5.23 -3.93 6.20
N PRO A 308 -5.84 -3.47 5.09
CA PRO A 308 -7.08 -4.05 4.55
C PRO A 308 -6.76 -5.33 3.76
N VAL A 309 -6.76 -6.48 4.41
CA VAL A 309 -6.38 -7.75 3.79
C VAL A 309 -7.63 -8.49 3.30
N THR A 310 -7.56 -9.03 2.09
CA THR A 310 -8.54 -9.95 1.50
C THR A 310 -8.05 -11.39 1.63
N PRO A 311 -8.93 -12.41 1.65
CA PRO A 311 -8.53 -13.80 1.84
C PRO A 311 -7.54 -14.35 0.79
N ASP A 312 -7.54 -13.78 -0.42
CA ASP A 312 -6.64 -14.16 -1.51
C ASP A 312 -5.46 -13.20 -1.72
N GLY A 313 -5.32 -12.18 -0.85
CA GLY A 313 -4.27 -11.18 -0.94
C GLY A 313 -4.38 -10.19 -2.11
N ARG A 314 -5.41 -10.29 -2.95
CA ARG A 314 -5.65 -9.41 -4.11
C ARG A 314 -6.56 -8.26 -3.75
N PRO A 315 -6.34 -7.05 -4.25
CA PRO A 315 -7.26 -5.93 -4.00
C PRO A 315 -8.64 -6.18 -4.63
N ILE A 316 -9.62 -5.41 -4.16
CA ILE A 316 -10.95 -5.32 -4.77
C ILE A 316 -10.98 -4.00 -5.53
N ILE A 317 -10.98 -4.07 -6.86
CA ILE A 317 -10.97 -2.91 -7.76
C ILE A 317 -12.00 -3.14 -8.86
N GLY A 318 -12.88 -2.15 -9.08
CA GLY A 318 -13.85 -2.18 -10.16
C GLY A 318 -15.26 -1.82 -9.73
N PRO A 319 -16.24 -1.90 -10.67
CA PRO A 319 -17.64 -1.61 -10.38
C PRO A 319 -18.32 -2.72 -9.58
N ASP A 320 -19.33 -2.35 -8.80
CA ASP A 320 -20.26 -3.31 -8.24
C ASP A 320 -21.18 -3.84 -9.36
N PRO A 321 -21.34 -5.16 -9.52
CA PRO A 321 -22.16 -5.71 -10.59
C PRO A 321 -23.67 -5.50 -10.39
N ASP A 322 -24.12 -5.30 -9.14
CA ASP A 322 -25.53 -5.22 -8.77
C ASP A 322 -25.99 -3.78 -8.49
N VAL A 323 -25.05 -2.85 -8.25
CA VAL A 323 -25.33 -1.45 -7.88
C VAL A 323 -24.65 -0.51 -8.88
N ALA A 324 -25.44 0.07 -9.77
CA ALA A 324 -24.93 1.02 -10.74
C ALA A 324 -24.34 2.27 -10.04
N GLY A 325 -23.14 2.66 -10.48
CA GLY A 325 -22.42 3.81 -9.94
C GLY A 325 -21.63 3.54 -8.65
N LEU A 326 -21.62 2.31 -8.13
CA LEU A 326 -20.77 1.92 -7.00
C LEU A 326 -19.49 1.28 -7.53
N TYR A 327 -18.34 1.76 -7.02
CA TYR A 327 -17.01 1.27 -7.36
C TYR A 327 -16.21 0.97 -6.10
N TYR A 328 -15.30 0.04 -6.20
CA TYR A 328 -14.39 -0.35 -5.13
C TYR A 328 -12.94 -0.06 -5.52
N ALA A 329 -12.17 0.42 -4.55
CA ALA A 329 -10.73 0.57 -4.61
C ALA A 329 -10.17 0.31 -3.20
N THR A 330 -10.17 -0.95 -2.78
CA THR A 330 -9.89 -1.34 -1.39
C THR A 330 -9.26 -2.74 -1.31
N GLY A 331 -8.97 -3.21 -0.11
CA GLY A 331 -8.44 -4.57 0.08
C GLY A 331 -7.00 -4.77 -0.42
N HIS A 332 -6.21 -3.70 -0.51
CA HIS A 332 -4.85 -3.73 -1.09
C HIS A 332 -3.80 -4.40 -0.18
N GLY A 333 -4.16 -4.79 1.03
CA GLY A 333 -3.26 -5.46 1.96
C GLY A 333 -1.95 -4.70 2.19
N ARG A 334 -0.82 -5.34 1.88
CA ARG A 334 0.54 -4.77 1.99
C ARG A 334 0.90 -3.86 0.81
N ASN A 335 0.20 -4.00 -0.33
CA ASN A 335 0.57 -3.41 -1.61
C ASN A 335 -0.11 -2.06 -1.89
N GLY A 336 -0.80 -1.44 -0.89
CA GLY A 336 -1.57 -0.23 -1.12
C GLY A 336 -0.75 0.94 -1.65
N VAL A 337 0.44 1.19 -1.10
CA VAL A 337 1.33 2.25 -1.61
C VAL A 337 1.82 1.88 -3.00
N LEU A 338 2.32 0.66 -3.21
CA LEU A 338 2.80 0.19 -4.51
C LEU A 338 1.72 0.35 -5.60
N LEU A 339 0.49 -0.08 -5.34
CA LEU A 339 -0.59 -0.12 -6.33
C LEU A 339 -1.36 1.20 -6.48
N ALA A 340 -1.07 2.24 -5.66
CA ALA A 340 -1.86 3.46 -5.64
C ALA A 340 -1.90 4.18 -7.00
N ALA A 341 -0.77 4.29 -7.69
CA ALA A 341 -0.70 4.95 -8.99
C ALA A 341 -1.63 4.26 -10.01
N LEU A 342 -1.49 2.95 -10.19
CA LEU A 342 -2.29 2.16 -11.13
C LEU A 342 -3.77 2.10 -10.72
N THR A 343 -4.08 1.94 -9.43
CA THR A 343 -5.46 1.94 -8.95
C THR A 343 -6.17 3.27 -9.28
N GLY A 344 -5.48 4.40 -9.08
CA GLY A 344 -6.01 5.69 -9.47
C GLY A 344 -6.34 5.78 -10.95
N GLU A 345 -5.46 5.29 -11.82
CA GLU A 345 -5.65 5.24 -13.27
C GLU A 345 -6.86 4.38 -13.65
N ILE A 346 -6.93 3.13 -13.12
CA ILE A 346 -8.04 2.20 -13.37
C ILE A 346 -9.38 2.85 -12.98
N ILE A 347 -9.48 3.40 -11.77
CA ILE A 347 -10.73 4.03 -11.31
C ILE A 347 -11.05 5.28 -12.14
N GLY A 348 -10.05 6.10 -12.46
CA GLY A 348 -10.23 7.26 -13.33
C GLY A 348 -10.80 6.90 -14.70
N ASP A 349 -10.30 5.85 -15.30
CA ASP A 349 -10.76 5.35 -16.59
C ASP A 349 -12.18 4.76 -16.51
N LEU A 350 -12.46 3.95 -15.50
CA LEU A 350 -13.81 3.42 -15.25
C LEU A 350 -14.86 4.53 -15.07
N LEU A 351 -14.50 5.59 -14.33
CA LEU A 351 -15.40 6.72 -14.08
C LEU A 351 -15.69 7.55 -15.33
N THR A 352 -14.78 7.59 -16.31
CA THR A 352 -14.89 8.47 -17.48
C THR A 352 -15.14 7.75 -18.79
N LYS A 353 -14.54 6.57 -18.98
CA LYS A 353 -14.65 5.77 -20.20
C LYS A 353 -15.59 4.57 -20.04
N GLY A 354 -15.85 4.14 -18.79
CA GLY A 354 -16.60 2.92 -18.47
C GLY A 354 -15.79 1.63 -18.58
N GLU A 355 -14.55 1.70 -19.02
CA GLU A 355 -13.64 0.58 -19.24
C GLU A 355 -12.20 0.92 -18.86
N THR A 356 -11.37 -0.10 -18.71
CA THR A 356 -9.91 0.00 -18.46
C THR A 356 -9.22 -1.12 -19.24
N ASP A 357 -7.93 -0.98 -19.48
CA ASP A 357 -7.09 -1.98 -20.14
C ASP A 357 -6.60 -3.11 -19.18
N VAL A 358 -7.00 -3.05 -17.90
CA VAL A 358 -6.71 -4.08 -16.91
C VAL A 358 -7.88 -5.07 -16.83
N ASP A 359 -7.58 -6.37 -16.86
CA ASP A 359 -8.59 -7.40 -16.56
C ASP A 359 -9.02 -7.31 -15.09
N LEU A 360 -10.27 -6.89 -14.88
CA LEU A 360 -10.86 -6.72 -13.55
C LEU A 360 -11.51 -7.99 -12.99
N ALA A 361 -11.67 -9.05 -13.78
CA ALA A 361 -12.33 -10.27 -13.30
C ALA A 361 -11.66 -10.84 -12.04
N PRO A 362 -10.32 -10.94 -11.97
CA PRO A 362 -9.62 -11.39 -10.76
C PRO A 362 -9.63 -10.39 -9.59
N LEU A 363 -10.08 -9.16 -9.82
CA LEU A 363 -10.16 -8.08 -8.83
C LEU A 363 -11.59 -7.75 -8.44
N SER A 364 -12.57 -8.43 -9.05
CA SER A 364 -14.00 -8.21 -8.84
C SER A 364 -14.41 -8.42 -7.37
N PRO A 365 -15.36 -7.61 -6.84
CA PRO A 365 -15.93 -7.83 -5.52
C PRO A 365 -16.71 -9.15 -5.39
N THR A 366 -17.07 -9.76 -6.52
CA THR A 366 -17.84 -11.02 -6.58
C THR A 366 -17.01 -12.23 -6.98
N ARG A 367 -15.69 -12.08 -7.11
CA ARG A 367 -14.81 -13.23 -7.34
C ARG A 367 -14.90 -14.25 -6.20
N THR A 368 -14.60 -15.50 -6.49
CA THR A 368 -14.55 -16.53 -5.45
C THR A 368 -13.35 -16.29 -4.54
N PHE A 369 -13.62 -16.09 -3.25
CA PHE A 369 -12.59 -16.00 -2.23
C PHE A 369 -12.36 -17.37 -1.59
N PRO A 370 -11.11 -17.73 -1.22
CA PRO A 370 -10.85 -18.94 -0.44
C PRO A 370 -11.56 -18.87 0.91
N ALA A 371 -11.99 -20.02 1.42
CA ALA A 371 -12.74 -20.12 2.68
C ALA A 371 -11.92 -19.70 3.93
N THR A 372 -10.60 -19.77 3.83
CA THR A 372 -9.65 -19.25 4.82
C THR A 372 -8.66 -18.36 4.10
N SER A 373 -8.23 -17.27 4.74
CA SER A 373 -7.07 -16.52 4.29
C SER A 373 -5.94 -17.53 4.07
N GLN A 374 -5.37 -17.58 2.86
CA GLN A 374 -4.13 -18.33 2.68
C GLN A 374 -3.14 -17.76 3.69
N PRO A 375 -2.49 -18.58 4.54
CA PRO A 375 -1.41 -18.07 5.34
C PRO A 375 -0.46 -17.41 4.34
N ASP A 376 -0.10 -16.14 4.61
CA ASP A 376 0.99 -15.51 3.88
C ASP A 376 2.13 -16.55 3.85
N ILE A 377 2.67 -16.84 2.67
CA ILE A 377 3.78 -17.79 2.46
C ILE A 377 4.99 -17.46 3.37
N LEU A 378 4.81 -16.52 4.25
CA LEU A 378 5.78 -15.83 5.08
C LEU A 378 5.55 -15.97 6.59
N THR A 379 4.69 -16.87 7.07
CA THR A 379 4.71 -17.22 8.50
C THR A 379 5.84 -18.21 8.73
N PRO A 380 6.88 -17.87 9.53
CA PRO A 380 7.83 -18.88 9.96
C PRO A 380 7.06 -19.96 10.76
N ASP A 381 7.36 -21.21 10.48
CA ASP A 381 7.01 -22.28 11.40
C ASP A 381 7.54 -21.92 12.79
N THR A 382 6.66 -21.96 13.80
CA THR A 382 6.92 -21.64 15.20
C THR A 382 7.98 -22.53 15.80
#